data_3651640587c8deda63a19602e0959c26
#
_entry.id   3651640587c8deda63a19602e0959c26
#
_cell.length_a   1.000
_cell.length_b   1.000
_cell.length_c   1.000
_cell.angle_alpha   90.00
_cell.angle_beta   90.00
_cell.angle_gamma   90.00
#
_symmetry.space_group_name_H-M   'P 1'
#
loop_
_entity.id
_entity.type
_entity.pdbx_description
1 polymer ?
#
loop_
_entity_poly.entity_id
_entity_poly.type
_entity_poly.pdbx_seq_one_letter_code
_entity_poly.pdbx_strand_id
1 'polypeptide(L)' 'MKRIAIQGEHGCFHDIAAHAYFSGEQVQITCCATFEEVFEQVENDPTVIALL' A
#
# COMPACT_ATOMS: atom_id res chain seq x y z
N MET A 1 -9.78 -4.23 -8.48
CA MET A 1 -8.66 -3.34 -8.10
C MET A 1 -8.12 -3.75 -6.74
N LYS A 2 -6.83 -3.94 -6.63
CA LYS A 2 -6.20 -4.23 -5.34
C LYS A 2 -5.94 -2.95 -4.58
N ARG A 3 -6.17 -2.97 -3.28
CA ARG A 3 -5.90 -1.85 -2.39
C ARG A 3 -4.66 -2.19 -1.58
N ILE A 4 -3.68 -1.30 -1.62
CA ILE A 4 -2.39 -1.52 -1.00
C ILE A 4 -2.06 -0.34 -0.12
N ALA A 5 -1.71 -0.60 1.13
CA ALA A 5 -1.26 0.43 2.06
C ALA A 5 0.25 0.35 2.21
N ILE A 6 0.92 1.48 2.07
CA ILE A 6 2.37 1.58 2.20
C ILE A 6 2.71 2.68 3.20
N GLN A 7 3.90 2.60 3.77
CA GLN A 7 4.45 3.68 4.57
C GLN A 7 5.32 4.54 3.67
N GLY A 8 5.02 5.85 3.59
CA GLY A 8 5.75 6.78 2.76
C GLY A 8 4.86 7.58 1.83
N GLU A 9 5.45 8.16 0.80
CA GLU A 9 4.74 8.99 -0.17
C GLU A 9 4.77 8.34 -1.55
N HIS A 10 3.92 8.81 -2.45
CA HIS A 10 3.94 8.38 -3.85
C HIS A 10 5.32 8.67 -4.46
N GLY A 11 5.86 7.70 -5.17
CA GLY A 11 7.19 7.79 -5.74
C GLY A 11 8.30 7.31 -4.80
N CYS A 12 7.99 6.99 -3.54
CA CYS A 12 8.97 6.42 -2.61
C CYS A 12 9.28 4.97 -3.00
N PHE A 13 10.25 4.38 -2.29
CA PHE A 13 10.68 3.03 -2.58
C PHE A 13 9.53 2.01 -2.49
N HIS A 14 8.69 2.14 -1.46
CA HIS A 14 7.54 1.24 -1.30
C HIS A 14 6.52 1.38 -2.43
N ASP A 15 6.30 2.60 -2.89
CA ASP A 15 5.39 2.84 -4.01
C ASP A 15 5.92 2.17 -5.28
N ILE A 16 7.20 2.33 -5.58
CA ILE A 16 7.83 1.70 -6.72
C ILE A 16 7.76 0.18 -6.61
N ALA A 17 8.02 -0.36 -5.42
CA ALA A 17 7.97 -1.81 -5.19
C ALA A 17 6.54 -2.34 -5.37
N ALA A 18 5.53 -1.60 -4.91
CA ALA A 18 4.14 -2.02 -5.08
C ALA A 18 3.76 -2.10 -6.55
N HIS A 19 4.11 -1.08 -7.33
CA HIS A 19 3.82 -1.08 -8.76
C HIS A 19 4.56 -2.20 -9.50
N ALA A 20 5.81 -2.48 -9.12
CA ALA A 20 6.57 -3.58 -9.71
C ALA A 20 5.98 -4.94 -9.36
N TYR A 21 5.59 -5.13 -8.10
CA TYR A 21 5.04 -6.40 -7.64
C TYR A 21 3.70 -6.72 -8.28
N PHE A 22 2.86 -5.70 -8.45
CA PHE A 22 1.53 -5.86 -9.03
C PHE A 22 1.47 -5.39 -10.49
N SER A 23 2.56 -5.54 -11.20
CA SER A 23 2.67 -5.15 -12.60
C SER A 23 1.57 -5.85 -13.42
N GLY A 24 0.88 -5.07 -14.25
CA GLY A 24 -0.23 -5.58 -15.05
C GLY A 24 -1.58 -5.59 -14.34
N GLU A 25 -1.63 -5.25 -13.05
CA GLU A 25 -2.88 -5.15 -12.30
C GLU A 25 -3.19 -3.69 -11.97
N GLN A 26 -4.46 -3.39 -11.84
CA GLN A 26 -4.87 -2.09 -11.32
C GLN A 26 -4.73 -2.10 -9.80
N VAL A 27 -4.03 -1.11 -9.26
CA VAL A 27 -3.82 -1.01 -7.83
C VAL A 27 -4.17 0.40 -7.36
N GLN A 28 -4.68 0.49 -6.15
CA GLN A 28 -4.89 1.75 -5.45
C GLN A 28 -3.94 1.80 -4.28
N ILE A 29 -3.03 2.76 -4.29
CA ILE A 29 -2.01 2.90 -3.25
C ILE A 29 -2.48 3.93 -2.25
N THR A 30 -2.52 3.53 -0.98
CA THR A 30 -2.76 4.45 0.13
C THR A 30 -1.44 4.69 0.84
N CYS A 31 -1.00 5.95 0.85
CA CYS A 31 0.24 6.32 1.50
C CYS A 31 -0.04 6.69 2.96
N CYS A 32 0.69 6.08 3.87
CA CYS A 32 0.55 6.30 5.30
C CYS A 32 1.84 6.88 5.86
N ALA A 33 1.71 7.75 6.85
CA ALA A 33 2.87 8.41 7.46
C ALA A 33 3.66 7.44 8.35
N THR A 34 2.99 6.49 8.97
CA THR A 34 3.61 5.55 9.91
C THR A 34 3.15 4.13 9.63
N PHE A 35 3.91 3.16 10.16
CA PHE A 35 3.51 1.76 10.10
C PHE A 35 2.22 1.50 10.85
N GLU A 36 1.97 2.22 11.91
CA GLU A 36 0.73 2.08 12.68
C GLU A 36 -0.49 2.41 11.83
N GLU A 37 -0.39 3.44 11.00
CA GLU A 37 -1.45 3.78 10.07
C GLU A 37 -1.66 2.70 9.02
N VAL A 38 -0.59 2.06 8.57
CA VAL A 38 -0.68 0.95 7.63
C VAL A 38 -1.48 -0.20 8.26
N PHE A 39 -1.18 -0.53 9.52
CA PHE A 39 -1.91 -1.58 10.23
C PHE A 39 -3.37 -1.21 10.45
N GLU A 40 -3.67 0.05 10.72
CA GLU A 40 -5.05 0.51 10.83
C GLU A 40 -5.83 0.30 9.54
N GLN A 41 -5.20 0.55 8.39
CA GLN A 41 -5.85 0.33 7.11
C GLN A 41 -6.24 -1.14 6.94
N VAL A 42 -5.35 -2.05 7.31
CA VAL A 42 -5.62 -3.49 7.20
C VAL A 42 -6.71 -3.91 8.19
N GLU A 43 -6.69 -3.39 9.41
CA GLU A 43 -7.71 -3.70 10.42
C GLU A 43 -9.10 -3.25 9.98
N ASN A 44 -9.19 -2.06 9.39
CA ASN A 44 -10.47 -1.50 8.97
C ASN A 44 -11.00 -2.11 7.68
N ASP A 45 -10.11 -2.65 6.86
CA ASP A 45 -10.49 -3.28 5.59
C ASP A 45 -9.60 -4.48 5.34
N PRO A 46 -10.06 -5.70 5.64
CA PRO A 46 -9.25 -6.91 5.45
C PRO A 46 -8.83 -7.17 4.00
N THR A 47 -9.41 -6.47 3.02
CA THR A 47 -9.01 -6.61 1.63
C THR A 47 -7.76 -5.81 1.29
N VAL A 48 -7.32 -4.92 2.18
CA VAL A 48 -6.12 -4.11 1.99
C VAL A 48 -4.88 -4.98 2.23
N ILE A 49 -3.91 -4.85 1.34
CA ILE A 49 -2.62 -5.52 1.47
C ILE A 49 -1.61 -4.50 1.99
N ALA A 50 -0.94 -4.83 3.08
CA ALA A 50 0.14 -4.00 3.61
C ALA A 50 1.44 -4.40 2.94
N LEU A 51 2.16 -3.42 2.44
CA LEU A 51 3.49 -3.61 1.87
C LEU A 51 4.50 -2.82 2.70
N LEU A 52 5.36 -3.52 3.37
CA LEU A 52 6.35 -2.94 4.29
C LEU A 52 7.76 -3.25 3.83
#